data_05cc71192f0451c626e8524c489a608e
#
_entry.id   05cc71192f0451c626e8524c489a608e
#
_cell.length_a   1.000
_cell.length_b   1.000
_cell.length_c   1.000
_cell.angle_alpha   90.00
_cell.angle_beta   90.00
_cell.angle_gamma   90.00
#
_symmetry.space_group_name_H-M   'P 1'
#
loop_
_entity.id
_entity.type
_entity.pdbx_description
1 polymer ?
#
loop_
_entity_poly.entity_id
_entity_poly.type
_entity_poly.pdbx_seq_one_letter_code
_entity_poly.pdbx_strand_id
1 'polypeptide(L)'
;MLYKPSIYSASKIWHAEKWLEMRDKENFNIISKWIEVPCGTKENPTGAKLLSAEEKRDLWIDCAREVTEADLVIVYAEEGDKQRGVLVEIGGALSTDTPVYLIGNCKSFEANPFSDAAYCHHPLFHRVISTDYKNGYYEAVNHWGEKYAKKALHKLLWATK
;
A
#
# COMPACT_ATOMS: atom_id res chain seq x y z
N MET A 1 3.14 -23.63 -9.49
CA MET A 1 2.39 -22.68 -8.65
C MET A 1 2.83 -21.30 -9.02
N LEU A 2 1.95 -20.44 -9.51
CA LEU A 2 2.29 -19.06 -9.81
C LEU A 2 2.58 -18.33 -8.48
N TYR A 3 3.72 -17.67 -8.39
CA TYR A 3 4.07 -16.87 -7.22
C TYR A 3 3.04 -15.75 -7.03
N LYS A 4 2.47 -15.67 -5.83
CA LYS A 4 1.48 -14.67 -5.46
C LYS A 4 2.18 -13.66 -4.55
N PRO A 5 2.40 -12.40 -5.00
CA PRO A 5 3.14 -11.44 -4.21
C PRO A 5 2.40 -11.08 -2.92
N SER A 6 3.16 -10.83 -1.86
CA SER A 6 2.66 -10.21 -0.64
C SER A 6 2.53 -8.70 -0.85
N ILE A 7 1.35 -8.16 -0.53
CA ILE A 7 0.98 -6.79 -0.85
C ILE A 7 0.65 -6.03 0.44
N TYR A 8 1.32 -4.90 0.64
CA TYR A 8 0.89 -3.94 1.65
C TYR A 8 0.02 -2.87 0.99
N SER A 9 -1.21 -2.70 1.48
CA SER A 9 -2.13 -1.66 1.02
C SER A 9 -2.08 -0.46 1.95
N ALA A 10 -1.78 0.71 1.41
CA ALA A 10 -1.68 1.97 2.14
C ALA A 10 -2.74 2.97 1.66
N SER A 11 -3.52 3.51 2.56
CA SER A 11 -4.53 4.52 2.26
C SER A 11 -5.07 5.16 3.53
N LYS A 12 -6.06 6.03 3.37
CA LYS A 12 -6.89 6.44 4.50
C LYS A 12 -7.69 5.26 5.04
N ILE A 13 -7.86 5.24 6.36
CA ILE A 13 -8.51 4.14 7.09
C ILE A 13 -9.93 3.85 6.62
N TRP A 14 -10.68 4.82 6.12
CA TRP A 14 -12.02 4.61 5.57
C TRP A 14 -12.06 3.90 4.21
N HIS A 15 -10.90 3.63 3.62
CA HIS A 15 -10.80 2.80 2.41
C HIS A 15 -10.56 1.32 2.72
N ALA A 16 -10.52 0.92 3.99
CA ALA A 16 -10.24 -0.47 4.40
C ALA A 16 -11.16 -1.50 3.71
N GLU A 17 -12.44 -1.18 3.51
CA GLU A 17 -13.39 -2.06 2.83
C GLU A 17 -12.97 -2.43 1.40
N LYS A 18 -12.32 -1.49 0.68
CA LYS A 18 -11.78 -1.76 -0.66
C LYS A 18 -10.71 -2.85 -0.63
N TRP A 19 -9.84 -2.80 0.37
CA TRP A 19 -8.76 -3.78 0.54
C TRP A 19 -9.27 -5.13 1.02
N LEU A 20 -10.28 -5.14 1.89
CA LEU A 20 -10.97 -6.37 2.29
C LEU A 20 -11.63 -7.03 1.07
N GLU A 21 -12.26 -6.25 0.19
CA GLU A 21 -12.81 -6.77 -1.06
C GLU A 21 -11.73 -7.39 -1.95
N MET A 22 -10.61 -6.70 -2.14
CA MET A 22 -9.50 -7.21 -2.97
C MET A 22 -8.88 -8.48 -2.37
N ARG A 23 -8.76 -8.57 -1.05
CA ARG A 23 -8.26 -9.77 -0.36
C ARG A 23 -9.25 -10.93 -0.45
N ASP A 24 -10.49 -10.70 -0.06
CA ASP A 24 -11.44 -11.77 0.23
C ASP A 24 -12.22 -12.24 -1.02
N LYS A 25 -12.52 -11.32 -1.96
CA LYS A 25 -13.23 -11.64 -3.20
C LYS A 25 -12.32 -11.84 -4.39
N GLU A 26 -11.30 -11.00 -4.55
CA GLU A 26 -10.36 -11.06 -5.68
C GLU A 26 -9.13 -11.93 -5.37
N ASN A 27 -9.04 -12.43 -4.12
CA ASN A 27 -8.00 -13.37 -3.70
C ASN A 27 -6.56 -12.83 -3.82
N PHE A 28 -6.33 -11.53 -3.61
CA PHE A 28 -4.99 -10.99 -3.48
C PHE A 28 -4.38 -11.29 -2.10
N ASN A 29 -3.07 -11.46 -2.05
CA ASN A 29 -2.36 -11.71 -0.79
C ASN A 29 -2.02 -10.39 -0.08
N ILE A 30 -3.04 -9.73 0.47
CA ILE A 30 -2.87 -8.48 1.21
C ILE A 30 -2.51 -8.80 2.66
N ILE A 31 -1.33 -8.32 3.09
CA ILE A 31 -0.77 -8.59 4.42
C ILE A 31 -1.03 -7.47 5.43
N SER A 32 -1.60 -6.35 5.01
CA SER A 32 -1.88 -5.16 5.84
C SER A 32 -2.92 -5.46 6.91
N LYS A 33 -2.54 -5.65 8.15
CA LYS A 33 -3.46 -5.93 9.26
C LYS A 33 -4.35 -4.75 9.63
N TRP A 34 -3.91 -3.53 9.39
CA TRP A 34 -4.68 -2.33 9.72
C TRP A 34 -6.06 -2.28 9.04
N ILE A 35 -6.24 -2.99 7.91
CA ILE A 35 -7.52 -3.05 7.19
C ILE A 35 -8.63 -3.73 8.00
N GLU A 36 -8.29 -4.51 9.00
CA GLU A 36 -9.23 -5.19 9.91
C GLU A 36 -9.63 -4.31 11.12
N VAL A 37 -8.96 -3.18 11.31
CA VAL A 37 -9.30 -2.24 12.37
C VAL A 37 -10.61 -1.52 12.00
N PRO A 38 -11.64 -1.47 12.87
CA PRO A 38 -12.89 -0.77 12.60
C PRO A 38 -12.62 0.72 12.32
N CYS A 39 -12.83 1.14 11.08
CA CYS A 39 -12.37 2.45 10.61
C CYS A 39 -13.45 3.54 10.57
N GLY A 40 -14.72 3.17 10.65
CA GLY A 40 -15.82 4.10 10.40
C GLY A 40 -15.91 4.51 8.92
N THR A 41 -16.63 5.60 8.65
CA THR A 41 -16.79 6.18 7.31
C THR A 41 -15.92 7.42 7.14
N LYS A 42 -15.87 7.94 5.91
CA LYS A 42 -15.20 9.21 5.61
C LYS A 42 -15.79 10.38 6.41
N GLU A 43 -17.13 10.38 6.58
CA GLU A 43 -17.90 11.39 7.30
C GLU A 43 -17.74 11.22 8.82
N ASN A 44 -17.62 9.99 9.30
CA ASN A 44 -17.43 9.65 10.70
C ASN A 44 -16.28 8.65 10.89
N PRO A 45 -15.03 9.07 10.72
CA PRO A 45 -13.87 8.20 10.87
C PRO A 45 -13.63 7.90 12.35
N THR A 46 -13.99 6.70 12.79
CA THR A 46 -13.76 6.24 14.17
C THR A 46 -12.40 5.60 14.37
N GLY A 47 -11.97 4.77 13.44
CA GLY A 47 -10.67 4.14 13.30
C GLY A 47 -9.76 4.17 14.53
N ALA A 48 -8.57 4.65 14.34
CA ALA A 48 -7.56 4.74 15.38
C ALA A 48 -7.94 5.60 16.61
N LYS A 49 -9.03 6.37 16.57
CA LYS A 49 -9.47 7.15 17.74
C LYS A 49 -9.97 6.27 18.90
N LEU A 50 -10.50 5.09 18.57
CA LEU A 50 -11.02 4.13 19.55
C LEU A 50 -9.91 3.27 20.16
N LEU A 51 -8.73 3.28 19.60
CA LEU A 51 -7.59 2.52 20.10
C LEU A 51 -6.92 3.26 21.27
N SER A 52 -6.46 2.51 22.26
CA SER A 52 -5.57 2.99 23.30
C SER A 52 -4.22 3.42 22.72
N ALA A 53 -3.39 4.10 23.51
CA ALA A 53 -2.05 4.49 23.08
C ALA A 53 -1.16 3.25 22.80
N GLU A 54 -1.34 2.18 23.56
CA GLU A 54 -0.62 0.93 23.36
C GLU A 54 -1.04 0.22 22.08
N GLU A 55 -2.34 0.08 21.84
CA GLU A 55 -2.86 -0.50 20.59
C GLU A 55 -2.44 0.28 19.35
N LYS A 56 -2.40 1.63 19.43
CA LYS A 56 -1.88 2.47 18.33
C LYS A 56 -0.40 2.23 18.06
N ARG A 57 0.40 2.09 19.12
CA ARG A 57 1.83 1.79 19.01
C ARG A 57 2.04 0.43 18.35
N ASP A 58 1.33 -0.60 18.80
CA ASP A 58 1.49 -1.95 18.31
C ASP A 58 1.01 -2.07 16.86
N LEU A 59 -0.11 -1.44 16.52
CA LEU A 59 -0.58 -1.32 15.14
C LEU A 59 0.47 -0.67 14.23
N TRP A 60 1.12 0.40 14.70
CA TRP A 60 2.14 1.09 13.89
C TRP A 60 3.42 0.26 13.72
N ILE A 61 3.81 -0.49 14.75
CA ILE A 61 4.93 -1.45 14.66
C ILE A 61 4.63 -2.52 13.61
N ASP A 62 3.40 -3.06 13.61
CA ASP A 62 2.96 -4.04 12.60
C ASP A 62 2.97 -3.42 11.19
N CYS A 63 2.39 -2.23 11.00
CA CYS A 63 2.41 -1.53 9.70
C CYS A 63 3.84 -1.33 9.18
N ALA A 64 4.76 -0.86 10.02
CA ALA A 64 6.15 -0.64 9.63
C ALA A 64 6.84 -1.94 9.21
N ARG A 65 6.61 -3.03 9.94
CA ARG A 65 7.15 -4.35 9.61
C ARG A 65 6.56 -4.87 8.29
N GLU A 66 5.25 -4.86 8.15
CA GLU A 66 4.55 -5.37 6.98
C GLU A 66 4.93 -4.63 5.69
N VAL A 67 5.19 -3.33 5.76
CA VAL A 67 5.72 -2.54 4.63
C VAL A 67 7.07 -3.08 4.15
N THR A 68 7.94 -3.48 5.09
CA THR A 68 9.28 -3.99 4.74
C THR A 68 9.27 -5.45 4.30
N GLU A 69 8.26 -6.23 4.70
CA GLU A 69 8.07 -7.63 4.34
C GLU A 69 7.30 -7.81 3.02
N ALA A 70 6.61 -6.78 2.55
CA ALA A 70 5.83 -6.83 1.33
C ALA A 70 6.72 -6.90 0.07
N ASP A 71 6.23 -7.60 -0.94
CA ASP A 71 6.85 -7.57 -2.28
C ASP A 71 6.56 -6.26 -3.02
N LEU A 72 5.42 -5.65 -2.73
CA LEU A 72 5.05 -4.33 -3.24
C LEU A 72 4.11 -3.62 -2.26
N VAL A 73 4.13 -2.29 -2.31
CA VAL A 73 3.19 -1.42 -1.61
C VAL A 73 2.25 -0.78 -2.63
N ILE A 74 0.94 -0.90 -2.39
CA ILE A 74 -0.07 -0.22 -3.20
C ILE A 74 -0.69 0.89 -2.37
N VAL A 75 -0.55 2.11 -2.86
CA VAL A 75 -1.11 3.33 -2.27
C VAL A 75 -2.36 3.72 -3.04
N TYR A 76 -3.45 3.99 -2.32
CA TYR A 76 -4.68 4.53 -2.90
C TYR A 76 -5.02 5.88 -2.28
N ALA A 77 -5.37 6.84 -3.12
CA ALA A 77 -5.79 8.16 -2.69
C ALA A 77 -6.97 8.67 -3.51
N GLU A 78 -7.91 9.31 -2.81
CA GLU A 78 -8.98 10.10 -3.40
C GLU A 78 -8.74 11.59 -3.16
N GLU A 79 -9.43 12.42 -3.95
CA GLU A 79 -9.37 13.87 -3.76
C GLU A 79 -9.77 14.26 -2.33
N GLY A 80 -8.97 15.10 -1.70
CA GLY A 80 -9.16 15.53 -0.32
C GLY A 80 -8.57 14.62 0.76
N ASP A 81 -8.01 13.47 0.41
CA ASP A 81 -7.31 12.61 1.36
C ASP A 81 -6.01 13.25 1.87
N LYS A 82 -5.87 13.31 3.20
CA LYS A 82 -4.60 13.74 3.84
C LYS A 82 -3.73 12.52 4.11
N GLN A 83 -2.65 12.36 3.37
CA GLN A 83 -1.84 11.14 3.32
C GLN A 83 -0.68 11.08 4.34
N ARG A 84 -0.87 11.55 5.59
CA ARG A 84 0.23 11.67 6.56
C ARG A 84 0.91 10.34 6.89
N GLY A 85 0.14 9.30 7.23
CA GLY A 85 0.67 7.96 7.52
C GLY A 85 1.26 7.29 6.29
N VAL A 86 0.57 7.42 5.17
CA VAL A 86 0.99 6.86 3.88
C VAL A 86 2.37 7.32 3.43
N LEU A 87 2.76 8.57 3.77
CA LEU A 87 4.10 9.08 3.47
C LEU A 87 5.21 8.32 4.20
N VAL A 88 4.97 7.97 5.44
CA VAL A 88 5.92 7.19 6.24
C VAL A 88 6.03 5.77 5.69
N GLU A 89 4.90 5.20 5.27
CA GLU A 89 4.86 3.86 4.63
C GLU A 89 5.59 3.85 3.28
N ILE A 90 5.39 4.89 2.45
CA ILE A 90 6.14 5.07 1.20
C ILE A 90 7.65 5.15 1.48
N GLY A 91 8.04 5.99 2.44
CA GLY A 91 9.45 6.13 2.84
C GLY A 91 10.05 4.80 3.32
N GLY A 92 9.31 4.05 4.14
CA GLY A 92 9.69 2.72 4.59
C GLY A 92 9.90 1.73 3.43
N ALA A 93 8.94 1.69 2.50
CA ALA A 93 9.03 0.83 1.32
C ALA A 93 10.24 1.15 0.44
N LEU A 94 10.42 2.42 0.08
CA LEU A 94 11.53 2.84 -0.78
C LEU A 94 12.90 2.62 -0.13
N SER A 95 13.00 2.75 1.19
CA SER A 95 14.25 2.50 1.94
C SER A 95 14.64 1.02 1.99
N THR A 96 13.71 0.12 1.73
CA THR A 96 13.91 -1.34 1.69
C THR A 96 13.84 -1.92 0.28
N ASP A 97 13.98 -1.09 -0.74
CA ASP A 97 13.89 -1.50 -2.16
C ASP A 97 12.55 -2.16 -2.53
N THR A 98 11.46 -1.82 -1.84
CA THR A 98 10.12 -2.30 -2.13
C THR A 98 9.42 -1.37 -3.12
N PRO A 99 8.93 -1.85 -4.28
CA PRO A 99 8.21 -1.03 -5.25
C PRO A 99 6.90 -0.48 -4.68
N VAL A 100 6.64 0.79 -4.98
CA VAL A 100 5.42 1.52 -4.57
C VAL A 100 4.59 1.86 -5.80
N TYR A 101 3.29 1.58 -5.74
CA TYR A 101 2.32 1.86 -6.80
C TYR A 101 1.24 2.81 -6.28
N LEU A 102 1.10 3.95 -6.93
CA LEU A 102 0.08 4.94 -6.60
C LEU A 102 -1.12 4.81 -7.53
N ILE A 103 -2.29 4.53 -6.96
CA ILE A 103 -3.60 4.44 -7.62
C ILE A 103 -4.51 5.58 -7.15
N GLY A 104 -5.43 5.98 -7.98
CA GLY A 104 -6.50 6.89 -7.63
C GLY A 104 -6.34 8.28 -8.23
N ASN A 105 -7.03 9.27 -7.67
CA ASN A 105 -7.00 10.62 -8.20
C ASN A 105 -5.66 11.30 -7.88
N CYS A 106 -4.78 11.34 -8.88
CA CYS A 106 -3.46 11.96 -8.76
C CYS A 106 -3.51 13.47 -8.44
N LYS A 107 -4.65 14.14 -8.65
CA LYS A 107 -4.82 15.56 -8.28
C LYS A 107 -4.66 15.79 -6.78
N SER A 108 -5.05 14.85 -5.92
CA SER A 108 -4.80 14.97 -4.48
C SER A 108 -3.30 14.92 -4.14
N PHE A 109 -2.49 14.34 -5.02
CA PHE A 109 -1.03 14.35 -4.93
C PHE A 109 -0.41 15.54 -5.67
N GLU A 110 -1.08 16.09 -6.69
CA GLU A 110 -0.66 17.31 -7.40
C GLU A 110 -0.90 18.59 -6.58
N ALA A 111 -2.01 18.62 -5.83
CA ALA A 111 -2.35 19.71 -4.92
C ALA A 111 -1.55 19.70 -3.59
N ASN A 112 -0.79 18.66 -3.35
CA ASN A 112 0.12 18.47 -2.23
C ASN A 112 1.57 18.53 -2.75
N PRO A 113 2.56 18.79 -1.88
CA PRO A 113 3.99 18.77 -2.26
C PRO A 113 4.49 17.43 -2.82
N PHE A 114 3.60 16.47 -3.03
CA PHE A 114 3.87 15.16 -3.58
C PHE A 114 4.18 15.14 -5.07
N SER A 115 3.62 16.02 -5.87
CA SER A 115 3.84 16.00 -7.32
C SER A 115 5.28 16.38 -7.71
N ASP A 116 5.92 17.22 -6.89
CA ASP A 116 7.29 17.69 -7.12
C ASP A 116 8.28 17.14 -6.08
N ALA A 117 7.83 16.27 -5.18
CA ALA A 117 8.72 15.68 -4.18
C ALA A 117 9.69 14.68 -4.83
N ALA A 118 10.94 14.73 -4.42
CA ALA A 118 12.03 13.94 -5.00
C ALA A 118 11.72 12.42 -5.01
N TYR A 119 11.02 11.90 -3.99
CA TYR A 119 10.68 10.47 -3.94
C TYR A 119 9.69 10.03 -5.03
N CYS A 120 8.88 10.92 -5.59
CA CYS A 120 8.00 10.61 -6.74
C CYS A 120 8.80 10.29 -8.02
N HIS A 121 10.08 10.66 -8.07
CA HIS A 121 11.01 10.34 -9.14
C HIS A 121 11.88 9.11 -8.82
N HIS A 122 11.64 8.46 -7.67
CA HIS A 122 12.38 7.25 -7.31
C HIS A 122 12.08 6.13 -8.31
N PRO A 123 13.08 5.34 -8.75
CA PRO A 123 12.89 4.28 -9.76
C PRO A 123 11.88 3.20 -9.37
N LEU A 124 11.61 3.04 -8.07
CA LEU A 124 10.64 2.10 -7.53
C LEU A 124 9.27 2.74 -7.22
N PHE A 125 9.08 4.03 -7.52
CA PHE A 125 7.80 4.70 -7.36
C PHE A 125 7.07 4.76 -8.70
N HIS A 126 5.93 4.10 -8.80
CA HIS A 126 5.16 3.96 -10.03
C HIS A 126 3.79 4.61 -9.87
N ARG A 127 3.37 5.37 -10.87
CA ARG A 127 1.99 5.87 -10.98
C ARG A 127 1.21 4.94 -11.90
N VAL A 128 0.07 4.48 -11.42
CA VAL A 128 -0.88 3.67 -12.18
C VAL A 128 -1.77 4.61 -13.00
N ILE A 129 -2.09 4.22 -14.22
CA ILE A 129 -2.92 5.05 -15.11
C ILE A 129 -4.38 5.05 -14.65
N SER A 130 -4.90 3.90 -14.21
CA SER A 130 -6.26 3.79 -13.72
C SER A 130 -6.48 4.54 -12.41
N THR A 131 -7.58 5.28 -12.32
CA THR A 131 -8.03 5.94 -11.09
C THR A 131 -9.03 5.10 -10.31
N ASP A 132 -9.61 4.09 -10.93
CA ASP A 132 -10.43 3.08 -10.26
C ASP A 132 -9.55 2.13 -9.44
N TYR A 133 -9.89 1.94 -8.16
CA TYR A 133 -9.03 1.18 -7.25
C TYR A 133 -8.83 -0.27 -7.68
N LYS A 134 -9.87 -0.91 -8.21
CA LYS A 134 -9.83 -2.32 -8.60
C LYS A 134 -8.98 -2.53 -9.86
N ASN A 135 -9.26 -1.77 -10.91
CA ASN A 135 -8.48 -1.82 -12.14
C ASN A 135 -7.02 -1.42 -11.89
N GLY A 136 -6.80 -0.37 -11.10
CA GLY A 136 -5.46 0.08 -10.73
C GLY A 136 -4.68 -0.96 -9.93
N TYR A 137 -5.37 -1.72 -9.09
CA TYR A 137 -4.75 -2.82 -8.34
C TYR A 137 -4.25 -3.94 -9.27
N TYR A 138 -5.08 -4.36 -10.23
CA TYR A 138 -4.67 -5.34 -11.25
C TYR A 138 -3.51 -4.83 -12.10
N GLU A 139 -3.56 -3.55 -12.52
CA GLU A 139 -2.48 -2.92 -13.30
C GLU A 139 -1.16 -2.93 -12.51
N ALA A 140 -1.19 -2.55 -11.23
CA ALA A 140 -0.02 -2.54 -10.36
C ALA A 140 0.60 -3.94 -10.20
N VAL A 141 -0.22 -4.95 -9.92
CA VAL A 141 0.24 -6.33 -9.72
C VAL A 141 0.78 -6.93 -11.01
N ASN A 142 0.15 -6.66 -12.16
CA ASN A 142 0.64 -7.12 -13.46
C ASN A 142 2.00 -6.49 -13.79
N HIS A 143 2.14 -5.17 -13.65
CA HIS A 143 3.42 -4.50 -13.88
C HIS A 143 4.52 -5.00 -12.93
N TRP A 144 4.19 -5.22 -11.65
CA TRP A 144 5.12 -5.82 -10.70
C TRP A 144 5.55 -7.21 -11.17
N GLY A 145 4.61 -8.05 -11.61
CA GLY A 145 4.88 -9.40 -12.11
C GLY A 145 5.86 -9.40 -13.28
N GLU A 146 5.65 -8.51 -14.24
CA GLU A 146 6.52 -8.39 -15.43
C GLU A 146 7.94 -7.91 -15.06
N LYS A 147 8.02 -6.92 -14.16
CA LYS A 147 9.28 -6.22 -13.89
C LYS A 147 10.09 -6.82 -12.74
N TYR A 148 9.45 -7.30 -11.69
CA TYR A 148 10.11 -7.64 -10.41
C TYR A 148 9.99 -9.11 -10.00
N ALA A 149 9.02 -9.89 -10.51
CA ALA A 149 8.76 -11.24 -10.03
C ALA A 149 9.98 -12.17 -10.17
N LYS A 150 10.79 -12.05 -11.21
CA LYS A 150 12.01 -12.85 -11.38
C LYS A 150 13.04 -12.58 -10.28
N LYS A 151 13.17 -11.32 -9.85
CA LYS A 151 14.08 -10.91 -8.77
C LYS A 151 13.60 -11.43 -7.41
N ALA A 152 12.28 -11.38 -7.17
CA ALA A 152 11.66 -11.89 -5.95
C ALA A 152 11.84 -13.40 -5.82
N LEU A 153 11.57 -14.16 -6.88
CA LEU A 153 11.80 -15.61 -6.92
C LEU A 153 13.27 -15.97 -6.66
N HIS A 154 14.21 -15.21 -7.20
CA HIS A 154 15.64 -15.43 -6.99
C HIS A 154 16.01 -15.21 -5.51
N LYS A 155 15.50 -14.15 -4.86
CA LYS A 155 15.71 -13.92 -3.42
C LYS A 155 15.23 -15.11 -2.57
N LEU A 156 14.04 -15.65 -2.87
CA LEU A 156 13.49 -16.80 -2.14
C LEU A 156 14.37 -18.06 -2.26
N LEU A 157 14.85 -18.36 -3.46
CA LEU A 157 15.69 -19.53 -3.71
C LEU A 157 17.06 -19.45 -3.01
N TRP A 158 17.56 -18.25 -2.74
CA TRP A 158 18.84 -18.08 -2.02
C TRP A 158 18.67 -18.00 -0.50
N ALA A 159 17.51 -17.59 0.00
CA ALA A 159 17.22 -17.54 1.43
C ALA A 159 16.97 -18.94 2.05
N THR A 160 16.78 -19.96 1.22
CA THR A 160 16.53 -21.35 1.64
C THR A 160 17.79 -22.24 1.59
N LYS A 161 18.94 -21.66 1.34
CA LYS A 161 20.27 -22.31 1.42
C LYS A 161 21.06 -21.82 2.61
#